data_146ecc03d0ffc118b6a05684e5493139
#
_entry.id   146ecc03d0ffc118b6a05684e5493139
#
_cell.length_a   1.000
_cell.length_b   1.000
_cell.length_c   1.000
_cell.angle_alpha   90.00
_cell.angle_beta   90.00
_cell.angle_gamma   90.00
#
_symmetry.space_group_name_H-M   'P 1'
#
loop_
_entity.id
_entity.type
_entity.pdbx_description
1 polymer ?
#
loop_
_entity_poly.entity_id
_entity_poly.type
_entity_poly.pdbx_seq_one_letter_code
_entity_poly.pdbx_strand_id
1 'polypeptide(L)'
;MVSRFGSAHVLALAGTVVLWASAFPAIRVGIDGLGVAALSFLRIVTAALALILVAPLAKVRRPRRRDLPMIALCGATGITAYQVLLNWGEVRVEAGTASLLIATAPVFSVLLGSLVLKERLTRTIAVGSVVALAGAAMVGLAEGTGGFTVSALIVLAAAVVQGTYHFATKPLLRRYTGLEVATYAMVAGTVLALPLVPAAWSATLDAPADALASALYLGLMPSALGFVIWGYAVARLPLAASTAALYLVPPVALVVSFVWLGEVPHPVELLGGAVSAAGVILIHRSRTAPPPRDTPDGGAPEDASDQAAGRPAPTR
;
A
#
# COMPACT_ATOMS: atom_id res chain seq x y z
N MET A 1 -9.12 21.58 -7.76
CA MET A 1 -9.37 20.14 -7.76
C MET A 1 -9.81 19.58 -6.40
N VAL A 2 -9.58 20.30 -5.30
CA VAL A 2 -9.89 19.89 -3.90
C VAL A 2 -11.39 19.97 -3.56
N SER A 3 -12.18 20.76 -4.28
CA SER A 3 -13.61 20.98 -3.95
C SER A 3 -14.59 19.84 -4.36
N ARG A 4 -14.10 18.75 -4.98
CA ARG A 4 -14.94 17.60 -5.38
C ARG A 4 -14.93 16.43 -4.39
N PHE A 5 -14.03 16.44 -3.41
CA PHE A 5 -13.96 15.39 -2.39
C PHE A 5 -14.44 15.96 -1.07
N GLY A 6 -15.45 15.37 -0.45
CA GLY A 6 -15.90 15.80 0.88
C GLY A 6 -14.73 15.78 1.88
N SER A 7 -14.73 16.73 2.80
CA SER A 7 -13.66 16.91 3.81
C SER A 7 -13.29 15.61 4.55
N ALA A 8 -14.25 14.73 4.79
CA ALA A 8 -14.04 13.45 5.48
C ALA A 8 -13.09 12.49 4.73
N HIS A 9 -13.11 12.47 3.39
CA HIS A 9 -12.23 11.58 2.61
C HIS A 9 -10.80 12.09 2.58
N VAL A 10 -10.62 13.40 2.53
CA VAL A 10 -9.29 14.06 2.60
C VAL A 10 -8.70 13.83 3.98
N LEU A 11 -9.49 13.98 5.05
CA LEU A 11 -9.06 13.70 6.42
C LEU A 11 -8.70 12.23 6.62
N ALA A 12 -9.46 11.29 6.04
CA ALA A 12 -9.13 9.87 6.09
C ALA A 12 -7.78 9.56 5.42
N LEU A 13 -7.52 10.13 4.24
CA LEU A 13 -6.22 9.96 3.56
C LEU A 13 -5.08 10.61 4.35
N ALA A 14 -5.26 11.84 4.84
CA ALA A 14 -4.27 12.52 5.66
C ALA A 14 -3.97 11.73 6.95
N GLY A 15 -5.01 11.24 7.63
CA GLY A 15 -4.87 10.40 8.82
C GLY A 15 -4.11 9.10 8.51
N THR A 16 -4.41 8.44 7.38
CA THR A 16 -3.67 7.24 6.94
C THR A 16 -2.20 7.55 6.73
N VAL A 17 -1.88 8.66 6.04
CA VAL A 17 -0.50 9.07 5.77
C VAL A 17 0.26 9.30 7.07
N VAL A 18 -0.32 10.06 8.02
CA VAL A 18 0.32 10.34 9.31
C VAL A 18 0.52 9.06 10.13
N LEU A 19 -0.52 8.21 10.23
CA LEU A 19 -0.45 6.95 10.99
C LEU A 19 0.60 5.98 10.41
N TRP A 20 0.68 5.87 9.10
CA TRP A 20 1.65 4.97 8.49
C TRP A 20 3.05 5.55 8.47
N ALA A 21 3.20 6.86 8.31
CA ALA A 21 4.49 7.52 8.42
C ALA A 21 5.09 7.41 9.82
N SER A 22 4.29 7.60 10.87
CA SER A 22 4.74 7.47 12.25
C SER A 22 5.00 6.02 12.70
N ALA A 23 4.58 5.04 11.90
CA ALA A 23 4.89 3.64 12.18
C ALA A 23 6.40 3.35 12.11
N PHE A 24 7.13 3.95 11.17
CA PHE A 24 8.56 3.70 10.99
C PHE A 24 9.40 4.05 12.24
N PRO A 25 9.37 5.27 12.78
CA PRO A 25 10.11 5.55 14.01
C PRO A 25 9.59 4.77 15.22
N ALA A 26 8.30 4.46 15.29
CA ALA A 26 7.76 3.62 16.36
C ALA A 26 8.26 2.17 16.28
N ILE A 27 8.48 1.62 15.07
CA ILE A 27 9.09 0.31 14.89
C ILE A 27 10.50 0.29 15.47
N ARG A 28 11.32 1.32 15.24
CA ARG A 28 12.69 1.43 15.81
C ARG A 28 12.66 1.33 17.32
N VAL A 29 11.81 2.15 17.99
CA VAL A 29 11.66 2.09 19.46
C VAL A 29 11.23 0.70 19.94
N GLY A 30 10.27 0.08 19.23
CA GLY A 30 9.76 -1.24 19.60
C GLY A 30 10.77 -2.37 19.41
N ILE A 31 11.58 -2.33 18.36
CA ILE A 31 12.59 -3.35 18.06
C ILE A 31 13.69 -3.38 19.14
N ASP A 32 14.12 -2.22 19.61
CA ASP A 32 15.21 -2.11 20.58
C ASP A 32 14.90 -2.83 21.90
N GLY A 33 13.64 -2.84 22.33
CA GLY A 33 13.23 -3.50 23.58
C GLY A 33 12.59 -4.88 23.41
N LEU A 34 11.90 -5.14 22.29
CA LEU A 34 11.14 -6.38 22.07
C LEU A 34 11.79 -7.32 21.05
N GLY A 35 12.63 -6.80 20.18
CA GLY A 35 13.09 -7.52 18.99
C GLY A 35 12.00 -7.73 17.96
N VAL A 36 12.39 -8.29 16.81
CA VAL A 36 11.53 -8.41 15.62
C VAL A 36 10.31 -9.29 15.86
N ALA A 37 10.51 -10.46 16.48
CA ALA A 37 9.43 -11.45 16.64
C ALA A 37 8.33 -10.97 17.59
N ALA A 38 8.72 -10.45 18.75
CA ALA A 38 7.76 -9.98 19.75
C ALA A 38 7.02 -8.73 19.26
N LEU A 39 7.73 -7.75 18.71
CA LEU A 39 7.12 -6.56 18.15
C LEU A 39 6.12 -6.91 17.05
N SER A 40 6.52 -7.78 16.11
CA SER A 40 5.63 -8.19 15.01
C SER A 40 4.37 -8.90 15.53
N PHE A 41 4.54 -9.85 16.44
CA PHE A 41 3.40 -10.58 17.01
C PHE A 41 2.47 -9.67 17.82
N LEU A 42 3.02 -8.88 18.75
CA LEU A 42 2.22 -8.01 19.61
C LEU A 42 1.42 -6.97 18.82
N ARG A 43 2.03 -6.34 17.81
CA ARG A 43 1.29 -5.36 16.99
C ARG A 43 0.18 -6.01 16.17
N ILE A 44 0.38 -7.23 15.62
CA ILE A 44 -0.62 -7.95 14.83
C ILE A 44 -1.77 -8.40 15.75
N VAL A 45 -1.47 -9.02 16.89
CA VAL A 45 -2.51 -9.51 17.81
C VAL A 45 -3.29 -8.35 18.43
N THR A 46 -2.63 -7.26 18.79
CA THR A 46 -3.29 -6.05 19.31
C THR A 46 -4.27 -5.47 18.28
N ALA A 47 -3.85 -5.37 17.02
CA ALA A 47 -4.72 -4.91 15.95
C ALA A 47 -5.91 -5.84 15.73
N ALA A 48 -5.67 -7.16 15.70
CA ALA A 48 -6.72 -8.15 15.54
C ALA A 48 -7.73 -8.10 16.67
N LEU A 49 -7.28 -8.03 17.93
CA LEU A 49 -8.15 -7.92 19.10
C LEU A 49 -9.00 -6.66 19.07
N ALA A 50 -8.39 -5.50 18.75
CA ALA A 50 -9.12 -4.25 18.62
C ALA A 50 -10.22 -4.32 17.55
N LEU A 51 -9.90 -4.90 16.38
CA LEU A 51 -10.88 -5.06 15.30
C LEU A 51 -11.97 -6.09 15.63
N ILE A 52 -11.63 -7.19 16.31
CA ILE A 52 -12.59 -8.19 16.77
C ILE A 52 -13.55 -7.58 17.80
N LEU A 53 -13.06 -6.74 18.72
CA LEU A 53 -13.90 -6.04 19.70
C LEU A 53 -14.86 -5.04 19.05
N VAL A 54 -14.44 -4.38 17.99
CA VAL A 54 -15.27 -3.43 17.22
C VAL A 54 -16.23 -4.16 16.26
N ALA A 55 -15.89 -5.36 15.81
CA ALA A 55 -16.64 -6.10 14.79
C ALA A 55 -18.15 -6.26 15.08
N PRO A 56 -18.61 -6.65 16.30
CA PRO A 56 -20.05 -6.77 16.58
C PRO A 56 -20.76 -5.41 16.56
N LEU A 57 -20.12 -4.35 17.06
CA LEU A 57 -20.67 -2.99 17.06
C LEU A 57 -20.84 -2.47 15.62
N ALA A 58 -19.88 -2.76 14.76
CA ALA A 58 -19.89 -2.36 13.36
C ALA A 58 -20.65 -3.37 12.45
N LYS A 59 -21.24 -4.41 13.02
CA LYS A 59 -21.99 -5.46 12.29
C LYS A 59 -21.17 -6.09 11.16
N VAL A 60 -19.90 -6.39 11.43
CA VAL A 60 -19.00 -7.08 10.49
C VAL A 60 -19.58 -8.44 10.14
N ARG A 61 -19.78 -8.69 8.86
CA ARG A 61 -20.35 -9.96 8.36
C ARG A 61 -19.33 -11.09 8.44
N ARG A 62 -19.80 -12.32 8.38
CA ARG A 62 -18.90 -13.50 8.25
C ARG A 62 -18.37 -13.59 6.80
N PRO A 63 -17.09 -13.93 6.59
CA PRO A 63 -16.54 -14.09 5.24
C PRO A 63 -17.15 -15.34 4.57
N ARG A 64 -17.32 -15.27 3.24
CA ARG A 64 -17.75 -16.43 2.47
C ARG A 64 -16.60 -17.42 2.35
N ARG A 65 -16.88 -18.73 2.44
CA ARG A 65 -15.85 -19.78 2.36
C ARG A 65 -14.97 -19.68 1.11
N ARG A 66 -15.55 -19.29 -0.02
CA ARG A 66 -14.83 -19.11 -1.29
C ARG A 66 -13.81 -17.98 -1.27
N ASP A 67 -13.96 -17.00 -0.37
CA ASP A 67 -13.08 -15.84 -0.26
C ASP A 67 -11.92 -16.07 0.74
N LEU A 68 -11.97 -17.18 1.52
CA LEU A 68 -10.96 -17.52 2.52
C LEU A 68 -9.54 -17.64 1.96
N PRO A 69 -9.28 -18.24 0.77
CA PRO A 69 -7.91 -18.28 0.23
C PRO A 69 -7.35 -16.87 -0.05
N MET A 70 -8.19 -15.95 -0.55
CA MET A 70 -7.77 -14.57 -0.80
C MET A 70 -7.57 -13.80 0.50
N ILE A 71 -8.39 -14.06 1.51
CA ILE A 71 -8.23 -13.50 2.87
C ILE A 71 -6.93 -14.01 3.50
N ALA A 72 -6.64 -15.32 3.38
CA ALA A 72 -5.39 -15.90 3.86
C ALA A 72 -4.18 -15.29 3.15
N LEU A 73 -4.26 -15.07 1.83
CA LEU A 73 -3.22 -14.38 1.07
C LEU A 73 -3.02 -12.93 1.56
N CYS A 74 -4.09 -12.20 1.82
CA CYS A 74 -4.01 -10.86 2.40
C CYS A 74 -3.38 -10.88 3.80
N GLY A 75 -3.74 -11.83 4.66
CA GLY A 75 -3.14 -12.01 5.98
C GLY A 75 -1.66 -12.38 5.91
N ALA A 76 -1.32 -13.30 5.01
CA ALA A 76 0.07 -13.74 4.82
C ALA A 76 0.96 -12.60 4.31
N THR A 77 0.53 -11.90 3.25
CA THR A 77 1.36 -10.89 2.58
C THR A 77 1.30 -9.52 3.25
N GLY A 78 0.11 -8.96 3.45
CA GLY A 78 -0.06 -7.59 3.95
C GLY A 78 0.07 -7.46 5.46
N ILE A 79 -0.11 -8.55 6.20
CA ILE A 79 -0.05 -8.50 7.67
C ILE A 79 1.21 -9.21 8.16
N THR A 80 1.31 -10.53 8.06
CA THR A 80 2.41 -11.26 8.71
C THR A 80 3.74 -11.02 8.03
N ALA A 81 3.87 -11.38 6.74
CA ALA A 81 5.15 -11.27 6.04
C ALA A 81 5.61 -9.80 5.94
N TYR A 82 4.72 -8.89 5.59
CA TYR A 82 5.05 -7.47 5.51
C TYR A 82 5.60 -6.93 6.82
N GLN A 83 4.90 -7.17 7.93
CA GLN A 83 5.32 -6.61 9.22
C GLN A 83 6.60 -7.26 9.75
N VAL A 84 6.77 -8.57 9.57
CA VAL A 84 8.01 -9.25 9.98
C VAL A 84 9.21 -8.78 9.15
N LEU A 85 9.05 -8.71 7.83
CA LEU A 85 10.13 -8.28 6.95
C LEU A 85 10.47 -6.80 7.16
N LEU A 86 9.47 -5.92 7.32
CA LEU A 86 9.71 -4.52 7.60
C LEU A 86 10.43 -4.32 8.92
N ASN A 87 9.92 -4.90 10.00
CA ASN A 87 10.55 -4.82 11.31
C ASN A 87 11.98 -5.41 11.30
N TRP A 88 12.21 -6.51 10.55
CA TRP A 88 13.54 -7.09 10.42
C TRP A 88 14.50 -6.19 9.63
N GLY A 89 14.03 -5.58 8.55
CA GLY A 89 14.82 -4.63 7.77
C GLY A 89 15.23 -3.42 8.60
N GLU A 90 14.30 -2.86 9.38
CA GLU A 90 14.53 -1.69 10.23
C GLU A 90 15.46 -1.98 11.45
N VAL A 91 15.87 -3.21 11.70
CA VAL A 91 16.95 -3.46 12.66
C VAL A 91 18.24 -2.71 12.31
N ARG A 92 18.49 -2.51 11.01
CA ARG A 92 19.72 -1.86 10.51
C ARG A 92 19.48 -0.72 9.53
N VAL A 93 18.27 -0.63 8.95
CA VAL A 93 17.87 0.45 8.04
C VAL A 93 17.18 1.53 8.85
N GLU A 94 17.56 2.78 8.64
CA GLU A 94 16.90 3.92 9.29
C GLU A 94 15.41 4.00 8.89
N ALA A 95 14.57 4.50 9.81
CA ALA A 95 13.13 4.56 9.62
C ALA A 95 12.72 5.38 8.38
N GLY A 96 13.37 6.52 8.19
CA GLY A 96 13.17 7.37 7.01
C GLY A 96 13.48 6.64 5.71
N THR A 97 14.61 5.96 5.64
CA THR A 97 15.07 5.19 4.47
C THR A 97 14.19 3.98 4.20
N ALA A 98 13.76 3.25 5.24
CA ALA A 98 12.81 2.16 5.09
C ALA A 98 11.52 2.63 4.43
N SER A 99 11.01 3.82 4.81
CA SER A 99 9.81 4.40 4.20
C SER A 99 9.97 4.68 2.70
N LEU A 100 11.15 5.16 2.26
CA LEU A 100 11.46 5.39 0.85
C LEU A 100 11.49 4.09 0.04
N LEU A 101 12.06 3.02 0.60
CA LEU A 101 12.08 1.70 -0.04
C LEU A 101 10.67 1.10 -0.15
N ILE A 102 9.85 1.19 0.89
CA ILE A 102 8.46 0.71 0.89
C ILE A 102 7.58 1.47 -0.11
N ALA A 103 7.89 2.73 -0.42
CA ALA A 103 7.18 3.50 -1.44
C ALA A 103 7.23 2.87 -2.85
N THR A 104 8.07 1.85 -3.09
CA THR A 104 8.07 1.05 -4.33
C THR A 104 6.97 -0.03 -4.39
N ALA A 105 6.27 -0.32 -3.30
CA ALA A 105 5.21 -1.35 -3.26
C ALA A 105 4.16 -1.23 -4.39
N PRO A 106 3.72 -0.02 -4.82
CA PRO A 106 2.82 0.11 -5.96
C PRO A 106 3.38 -0.45 -7.28
N VAL A 107 4.71 -0.41 -7.49
CA VAL A 107 5.36 -1.00 -8.69
C VAL A 107 5.07 -2.50 -8.73
N PHE A 108 5.29 -3.19 -7.61
CA PHE A 108 5.06 -4.63 -7.51
C PHE A 108 3.57 -4.99 -7.65
N SER A 109 2.66 -4.15 -7.11
CA SER A 109 1.22 -4.32 -7.32
C SER A 109 0.84 -4.24 -8.80
N VAL A 110 1.47 -3.34 -9.56
CA VAL A 110 1.23 -3.18 -11.00
C VAL A 110 1.79 -4.34 -11.79
N LEU A 111 3.02 -4.75 -11.49
CA LEU A 111 3.68 -5.88 -12.15
C LEU A 111 2.90 -7.18 -11.94
N LEU A 112 2.47 -7.45 -10.71
CA LEU A 112 1.61 -8.59 -10.40
C LEU A 112 0.26 -8.54 -11.13
N GLY A 113 -0.37 -7.36 -11.19
CA GLY A 113 -1.60 -7.16 -11.96
C GLY A 113 -1.41 -7.50 -13.43
N SER A 114 -0.29 -7.11 -14.04
CA SER A 114 0.01 -7.43 -15.43
C SER A 114 0.30 -8.92 -15.66
N LEU A 115 1.03 -9.57 -14.75
CA LEU A 115 1.36 -10.98 -14.86
C LEU A 115 0.14 -11.90 -14.64
N VAL A 116 -0.67 -11.60 -13.60
CA VAL A 116 -1.81 -12.45 -13.20
C VAL A 116 -3.04 -12.19 -14.06
N LEU A 117 -3.34 -10.93 -14.36
CA LEU A 117 -4.51 -10.54 -15.15
C LEU A 117 -4.20 -10.45 -16.64
N LYS A 118 -2.94 -10.69 -17.06
CA LYS A 118 -2.47 -10.54 -18.46
C LYS A 118 -2.75 -9.14 -19.02
N GLU A 119 -2.78 -8.13 -18.15
CA GLU A 119 -2.92 -6.73 -18.56
C GLU A 119 -1.67 -6.34 -19.37
N ARG A 120 -1.85 -5.61 -20.47
CA ARG A 120 -0.73 -5.16 -21.29
C ARG A 120 0.13 -4.16 -20.51
N LEU A 121 1.42 -4.48 -20.33
CA LEU A 121 2.42 -3.54 -19.84
C LEU A 121 2.66 -2.48 -20.92
N THR A 122 2.16 -1.27 -20.68
CA THR A 122 2.49 -0.14 -21.58
C THR A 122 3.97 0.25 -21.40
N ARG A 123 4.55 0.86 -22.43
CA ARG A 123 5.93 1.38 -22.34
C ARG A 123 6.11 2.34 -21.16
N THR A 124 5.12 3.17 -20.88
CA THR A 124 5.13 4.10 -19.75
C THR A 124 5.18 3.39 -18.40
N ILE A 125 4.43 2.28 -18.23
CA ILE A 125 4.48 1.46 -17.03
C ILE A 125 5.85 0.81 -16.89
N ALA A 126 6.41 0.25 -17.94
CA ALA A 126 7.73 -0.37 -17.92
C ALA A 126 8.83 0.64 -17.55
N VAL A 127 8.86 1.80 -18.21
CA VAL A 127 9.82 2.87 -17.92
C VAL A 127 9.64 3.37 -16.48
N GLY A 128 8.42 3.66 -16.06
CA GLY A 128 8.14 4.12 -14.70
C GLY A 128 8.58 3.10 -13.63
N SER A 129 8.41 1.79 -13.90
CA SER A 129 8.87 0.74 -13.00
C SER A 129 10.41 0.69 -12.89
N VAL A 130 11.11 0.80 -14.02
CA VAL A 130 12.58 0.85 -14.04
C VAL A 130 13.09 2.08 -13.29
N VAL A 131 12.50 3.26 -13.52
CA VAL A 131 12.88 4.50 -12.82
C VAL A 131 12.64 4.38 -11.32
N ALA A 132 11.47 3.83 -10.90
CA ALA A 132 11.16 3.64 -9.48
C ALA A 132 12.14 2.68 -8.79
N LEU A 133 12.47 1.57 -9.43
CA LEU A 133 13.43 0.59 -8.88
C LEU A 133 14.86 1.15 -8.88
N ALA A 134 15.26 1.93 -9.88
CA ALA A 134 16.54 2.62 -9.88
C ALA A 134 16.66 3.61 -8.72
N GLY A 135 15.61 4.38 -8.44
CA GLY A 135 15.55 5.26 -7.26
C GLY A 135 15.66 4.49 -5.94
N ALA A 136 14.96 3.36 -5.80
CA ALA A 136 15.07 2.49 -4.64
C ALA A 136 16.48 1.90 -4.49
N ALA A 137 17.13 1.54 -5.62
CA ALA A 137 18.52 1.08 -5.59
C ALA A 137 19.49 2.18 -5.11
N MET A 138 19.29 3.44 -5.51
CA MET A 138 20.07 4.58 -5.00
C MET A 138 19.91 4.72 -3.48
N VAL A 139 18.69 4.63 -2.96
CA VAL A 139 18.41 4.68 -1.51
C VAL A 139 19.13 3.54 -0.79
N GLY A 140 18.97 2.30 -1.23
CA GLY A 140 19.57 1.14 -0.58
C GLY A 140 21.11 1.10 -0.65
N LEU A 141 21.72 1.74 -1.66
CA LEU A 141 23.19 1.86 -1.79
C LEU A 141 23.75 2.98 -0.93
N ALA A 142 22.97 4.00 -0.60
CA ALA A 142 23.40 5.11 0.23
C ALA A 142 23.66 4.70 1.68
N GLU A 143 22.98 3.67 2.20
CA GLU A 143 23.11 3.17 3.56
C GLU A 143 24.40 2.38 3.85
N GLY A 144 25.14 1.94 2.84
CA GLY A 144 26.24 0.99 3.03
C GLY A 144 27.59 1.49 2.57
N THR A 145 28.61 1.23 3.37
CA THR A 145 30.02 1.44 3.00
C THR A 145 30.54 0.39 2.01
N GLY A 146 29.71 -0.21 1.18
CA GLY A 146 30.18 -1.24 0.24
C GLY A 146 29.14 -1.95 -0.61
N GLY A 147 27.91 -1.50 -0.66
CA GLY A 147 26.90 -2.10 -1.54
C GLY A 147 25.51 -2.21 -0.92
N PHE A 148 24.58 -2.81 -1.65
CA PHE A 148 23.22 -3.07 -1.19
C PHE A 148 23.24 -3.92 0.09
N THR A 149 22.80 -3.37 1.21
CA THR A 149 22.77 -4.13 2.47
C THR A 149 21.70 -5.21 2.41
N VAL A 150 21.93 -6.34 3.08
CA VAL A 150 20.93 -7.41 3.23
C VAL A 150 19.64 -6.84 3.83
N SER A 151 19.76 -5.90 4.76
CA SER A 151 18.60 -5.26 5.40
C SER A 151 17.77 -4.41 4.43
N ALA A 152 18.38 -3.68 3.51
CA ALA A 152 17.67 -2.96 2.44
C ALA A 152 16.93 -3.92 1.50
N LEU A 153 17.52 -5.08 1.18
CA LEU A 153 16.85 -6.13 0.41
C LEU A 153 15.65 -6.73 1.16
N ILE A 154 15.75 -6.87 2.48
CA ILE A 154 14.63 -7.34 3.32
C ILE A 154 13.48 -6.31 3.29
N VAL A 155 13.77 -5.00 3.39
CA VAL A 155 12.75 -3.95 3.25
C VAL A 155 12.15 -3.96 1.85
N LEU A 156 12.95 -4.17 0.80
CA LEU A 156 12.43 -4.29 -0.55
C LEU A 156 11.54 -5.54 -0.73
N ALA A 157 11.88 -6.66 -0.09
CA ALA A 157 11.01 -7.83 -0.02
C ALA A 157 9.68 -7.51 0.71
N ALA A 158 9.72 -6.69 1.77
CA ALA A 158 8.51 -6.17 2.40
C ALA A 158 7.66 -5.35 1.41
N ALA A 159 8.28 -4.53 0.55
CA ALA A 159 7.56 -3.80 -0.50
C ALA A 159 6.90 -4.74 -1.53
N VAL A 160 7.55 -5.84 -1.90
CA VAL A 160 6.97 -6.87 -2.81
C VAL A 160 5.72 -7.50 -2.20
N VAL A 161 5.79 -7.97 -0.96
CA VAL A 161 4.64 -8.61 -0.30
C VAL A 161 3.52 -7.62 -0.03
N GLN A 162 3.85 -6.36 0.27
CA GLN A 162 2.87 -5.29 0.41
C GLN A 162 2.18 -4.97 -0.93
N GLY A 163 2.92 -4.96 -2.04
CA GLY A 163 2.36 -4.84 -3.38
C GLY A 163 1.41 -5.99 -3.71
N THR A 164 1.73 -7.21 -3.29
CA THR A 164 0.87 -8.38 -3.41
C THR A 164 -0.43 -8.22 -2.63
N TYR A 165 -0.35 -7.72 -1.39
CA TYR A 165 -1.52 -7.38 -0.59
C TYR A 165 -2.43 -6.35 -1.27
N HIS A 166 -1.87 -5.27 -1.80
CA HIS A 166 -2.64 -4.25 -2.52
C HIS A 166 -3.37 -4.83 -3.73
N PHE A 167 -2.76 -5.76 -4.44
CA PHE A 167 -3.40 -6.50 -5.52
C PHE A 167 -4.51 -7.43 -5.00
N ALA A 168 -4.23 -8.22 -3.97
CA ALA A 168 -5.14 -9.23 -3.42
C ALA A 168 -6.38 -8.63 -2.73
N THR A 169 -6.30 -7.41 -2.19
CA THR A 169 -7.45 -6.75 -1.54
C THR A 169 -8.51 -6.26 -2.51
N LYS A 170 -8.16 -5.94 -3.77
CA LYS A 170 -9.12 -5.40 -4.76
C LYS A 170 -10.39 -6.22 -4.95
N PRO A 171 -10.33 -7.54 -5.19
CA PRO A 171 -11.52 -8.36 -5.37
C PRO A 171 -12.35 -8.46 -4.08
N LEU A 172 -11.72 -8.39 -2.90
CA LEU A 172 -12.42 -8.42 -1.62
C LEU A 172 -13.19 -7.12 -1.38
N LEU A 173 -12.59 -5.95 -1.66
CA LEU A 173 -13.22 -4.63 -1.50
C LEU A 173 -14.42 -4.40 -2.42
N ARG A 174 -14.62 -5.23 -3.45
CA ARG A 174 -15.86 -5.24 -4.25
C ARG A 174 -17.05 -5.87 -3.51
N ARG A 175 -16.81 -6.65 -2.46
CA ARG A 175 -17.83 -7.45 -1.75
C ARG A 175 -17.94 -7.10 -0.27
N TYR A 176 -16.86 -6.57 0.30
CA TYR A 176 -16.69 -6.30 1.71
C TYR A 176 -16.29 -4.84 1.92
N THR A 177 -16.64 -4.32 3.08
CA THR A 177 -16.17 -2.99 3.51
C THR A 177 -14.68 -3.02 3.85
N GLY A 178 -14.03 -1.85 3.89
CA GLY A 178 -12.64 -1.75 4.33
C GLY A 178 -12.40 -2.31 5.73
N LEU A 179 -13.35 -2.09 6.66
CA LEU A 179 -13.30 -2.65 8.01
C LEU A 179 -13.37 -4.18 7.99
N GLU A 180 -14.28 -4.76 7.20
CA GLU A 180 -14.39 -6.22 7.07
C GLU A 180 -13.10 -6.84 6.52
N VAL A 181 -12.55 -6.26 5.44
CA VAL A 181 -11.29 -6.74 4.84
C VAL A 181 -10.13 -6.62 5.83
N ALA A 182 -10.01 -5.48 6.53
CA ALA A 182 -8.98 -5.28 7.54
C ALA A 182 -9.12 -6.31 8.68
N THR A 183 -10.32 -6.52 9.19
CA THR A 183 -10.59 -7.51 10.26
C THR A 183 -10.21 -8.92 9.82
N TYR A 184 -10.65 -9.34 8.64
CA TYR A 184 -10.34 -10.70 8.15
C TYR A 184 -8.84 -10.89 7.91
N ALA A 185 -8.17 -9.92 7.30
CA ALA A 185 -6.73 -9.99 7.05
C ALA A 185 -5.93 -10.00 8.35
N MET A 186 -6.31 -9.19 9.36
CA MET A 186 -5.64 -9.18 10.67
C MET A 186 -5.82 -10.51 11.40
N VAL A 187 -7.03 -11.08 11.42
CA VAL A 187 -7.28 -12.40 12.02
C VAL A 187 -6.47 -13.48 11.31
N ALA A 188 -6.50 -13.53 9.99
CA ALA A 188 -5.72 -14.49 9.22
C ALA A 188 -4.21 -14.30 9.45
N GLY A 189 -3.73 -13.06 9.48
CA GLY A 189 -2.34 -12.74 9.80
C GLY A 189 -1.95 -13.17 11.21
N THR A 190 -2.81 -12.95 12.20
CA THR A 190 -2.56 -13.42 13.58
C THR A 190 -2.38 -14.94 13.66
N VAL A 191 -3.23 -15.70 12.95
CA VAL A 191 -3.11 -17.16 12.88
C VAL A 191 -1.78 -17.57 12.26
N LEU A 192 -1.37 -16.89 11.19
CA LEU A 192 -0.09 -17.16 10.51
C LEU A 192 1.14 -16.70 11.34
N ALA A 193 0.95 -15.74 12.25
CA ALA A 193 2.00 -15.26 13.15
C ALA A 193 2.16 -16.11 14.43
N LEU A 194 1.30 -17.12 14.68
CA LEU A 194 1.40 -17.99 15.86
C LEU A 194 2.77 -18.64 16.08
N PRO A 195 3.55 -19.02 15.04
CA PRO A 195 4.92 -19.52 15.23
C PRO A 195 5.86 -18.54 15.93
N LEU A 196 5.54 -17.23 15.95
CA LEU A 196 6.34 -16.22 16.66
C LEU A 196 6.08 -16.19 18.17
N VAL A 197 5.02 -16.84 18.67
CA VAL A 197 4.59 -16.80 20.07
C VAL A 197 5.70 -17.20 21.05
N PRO A 198 6.46 -18.30 20.86
CA PRO A 198 7.48 -18.68 21.83
C PRO A 198 8.55 -17.59 22.04
N ALA A 199 9.03 -16.98 20.95
CA ALA A 199 9.99 -15.88 21.01
C ALA A 199 9.36 -14.58 21.53
N ALA A 200 8.09 -14.33 21.20
CA ALA A 200 7.36 -13.16 21.67
C ALA A 200 7.10 -13.21 23.19
N TRP A 201 6.75 -14.38 23.72
CA TRP A 201 6.43 -14.55 25.12
C TRP A 201 7.61 -14.18 26.03
N SER A 202 8.78 -14.78 25.81
CA SER A 202 9.97 -14.49 26.62
C SER A 202 10.40 -13.02 26.53
N ALA A 203 10.44 -12.46 25.33
CA ALA A 203 10.84 -11.06 25.13
C ALA A 203 9.85 -10.05 25.75
N THR A 204 8.55 -10.39 25.80
CA THR A 204 7.53 -9.47 26.35
C THR A 204 7.61 -9.37 27.88
N LEU A 205 8.03 -10.42 28.57
CA LEU A 205 8.11 -10.43 30.04
C LEU A 205 9.18 -9.44 30.57
N ASP A 206 10.28 -9.27 29.83
CA ASP A 206 11.41 -8.43 30.22
C ASP A 206 11.45 -7.10 29.44
N ALA A 207 10.41 -6.82 28.62
CA ALA A 207 10.40 -5.66 27.75
C ALA A 207 10.22 -4.35 28.53
N PRO A 208 10.96 -3.29 28.17
CA PRO A 208 10.77 -1.96 28.73
C PRO A 208 9.43 -1.35 28.32
N ALA A 209 8.92 -0.43 29.15
CA ALA A 209 7.57 0.13 28.98
C ALA A 209 7.38 0.90 27.66
N ASP A 210 8.40 1.57 27.18
CA ASP A 210 8.40 2.31 25.90
C ASP A 210 8.28 1.37 24.70
N ALA A 211 8.95 0.20 24.71
CA ALA A 211 8.82 -0.80 23.68
C ALA A 211 7.41 -1.44 23.66
N LEU A 212 6.85 -1.72 24.83
CA LEU A 212 5.46 -2.20 24.96
C LEU A 212 4.46 -1.14 24.50
N ALA A 213 4.65 0.12 24.87
CA ALA A 213 3.83 1.23 24.41
C ALA A 213 3.92 1.40 22.88
N SER A 214 5.10 1.24 22.31
CA SER A 214 5.32 1.24 20.87
C SER A 214 4.56 0.11 20.17
N ALA A 215 4.64 -1.13 20.68
CA ALA A 215 3.90 -2.26 20.13
C ALA A 215 2.38 -2.04 20.17
N LEU A 216 1.87 -1.51 21.29
CA LEU A 216 0.46 -1.17 21.47
C LEU A 216 0.03 -0.05 20.49
N TYR A 217 0.82 1.02 20.39
CA TYR A 217 0.60 2.10 19.43
C TYR A 217 0.56 1.58 17.99
N LEU A 218 1.56 0.79 17.60
CA LEU A 218 1.65 0.19 16.26
C LEU A 218 0.46 -0.72 15.94
N GLY A 219 -0.01 -1.46 16.93
CA GLY A 219 -1.19 -2.31 16.78
C GLY A 219 -2.47 -1.51 16.62
N LEU A 220 -2.74 -0.55 17.51
CA LEU A 220 -4.00 0.20 17.53
C LEU A 220 -4.07 1.25 16.44
N MET A 221 -3.01 2.06 16.26
CA MET A 221 -3.04 3.22 15.40
C MET A 221 -2.72 2.87 13.95
N PRO A 222 -1.48 2.57 13.51
CA PRO A 222 -1.22 2.29 12.10
C PRO A 222 -1.82 0.97 11.61
N SER A 223 -1.90 -0.08 12.47
CA SER A 223 -2.38 -1.38 12.02
C SER A 223 -3.91 -1.53 12.11
N ALA A 224 -4.59 -1.22 13.19
CA ALA A 224 -6.04 -1.31 13.25
C ALA A 224 -6.70 -0.11 12.58
N LEU A 225 -6.55 1.09 13.14
CA LEU A 225 -7.21 2.29 12.65
C LEU A 225 -6.73 2.67 11.24
N GLY A 226 -5.42 2.62 10.97
CA GLY A 226 -4.85 2.97 9.67
C GLY A 226 -5.42 2.14 8.52
N PHE A 227 -5.52 0.82 8.68
CA PHE A 227 -6.12 -0.05 7.64
C PHE A 227 -7.63 0.16 7.47
N VAL A 228 -8.35 0.50 8.54
CA VAL A 228 -9.78 0.80 8.47
C VAL A 228 -10.04 2.09 7.71
N ILE A 229 -9.36 3.19 8.08
CA ILE A 229 -9.55 4.48 7.41
C ILE A 229 -9.01 4.47 5.97
N TRP A 230 -7.93 3.73 5.71
CA TRP A 230 -7.46 3.45 4.37
C TRP A 230 -8.53 2.73 3.53
N GLY A 231 -9.07 1.61 4.06
CA GLY A 231 -10.15 0.88 3.40
C GLY A 231 -11.40 1.74 3.16
N TYR A 232 -11.74 2.64 4.10
CA TYR A 232 -12.81 3.61 3.93
C TYR A 232 -12.55 4.57 2.76
N ALA A 233 -11.34 5.10 2.65
CA ALA A 233 -10.95 6.01 1.58
C ALA A 233 -10.95 5.32 0.20
N VAL A 234 -10.31 4.16 0.10
CA VAL A 234 -10.21 3.37 -1.15
C VAL A 234 -11.56 2.91 -1.67
N ALA A 235 -12.51 2.61 -0.78
CA ALA A 235 -13.86 2.22 -1.18
C ALA A 235 -14.67 3.36 -1.81
N ARG A 236 -14.29 4.62 -1.59
CA ARG A 236 -15.06 5.82 -1.97
C ARG A 236 -14.37 6.77 -2.94
N LEU A 237 -13.06 6.64 -3.06
CA LEU A 237 -12.25 7.48 -3.95
C LEU A 237 -11.73 6.66 -5.15
N PRO A 238 -11.47 7.30 -6.29
CA PRO A 238 -10.73 6.66 -7.36
C PRO A 238 -9.41 6.09 -6.81
N LEU A 239 -9.08 4.85 -7.16
CA LEU A 239 -7.88 4.17 -6.67
C LEU A 239 -6.62 5.02 -6.91
N ALA A 240 -6.54 5.69 -8.06
CA ALA A 240 -5.43 6.59 -8.38
C ALA A 240 -5.29 7.76 -7.39
N ALA A 241 -6.40 8.34 -6.92
CA ALA A 241 -6.35 9.42 -5.94
C ALA A 241 -5.93 8.91 -4.55
N SER A 242 -6.45 7.75 -4.14
CA SER A 242 -6.11 7.15 -2.85
C SER A 242 -4.64 6.74 -2.79
N THR A 243 -4.15 6.05 -3.83
CA THR A 243 -2.75 5.60 -3.88
C THR A 243 -1.77 6.76 -4.08
N ALA A 244 -2.18 7.85 -4.74
CA ALA A 244 -1.35 9.06 -4.84
C ALA A 244 -1.08 9.69 -3.46
N ALA A 245 -2.01 9.58 -2.50
CA ALA A 245 -1.78 10.07 -1.15
C ALA A 245 -0.66 9.31 -0.42
N LEU A 246 -0.43 8.03 -0.74
CA LEU A 246 0.64 7.23 -0.13
C LEU A 246 2.04 7.74 -0.47
N TYR A 247 2.21 8.53 -1.54
CA TYR A 247 3.50 9.17 -1.84
C TYR A 247 3.86 10.27 -0.85
N LEU A 248 2.92 10.70 -0.02
CA LEU A 248 3.19 11.61 1.09
C LEU A 248 3.73 10.87 2.33
N VAL A 249 3.64 9.53 2.38
CA VAL A 249 4.14 8.76 3.53
C VAL A 249 5.65 8.95 3.71
N PRO A 250 6.53 8.77 2.71
CA PRO A 250 7.96 8.96 2.91
C PRO A 250 8.37 10.37 3.38
N PRO A 251 7.94 11.48 2.75
CA PRO A 251 8.33 12.79 3.24
C PRO A 251 7.81 13.09 4.65
N VAL A 252 6.62 12.59 5.01
CA VAL A 252 6.11 12.71 6.38
C VAL A 252 6.90 11.81 7.34
N ALA A 253 7.26 10.58 6.93
CA ALA A 253 8.09 9.68 7.74
C ALA A 253 9.47 10.26 8.01
N LEU A 254 10.13 10.85 7.01
CA LEU A 254 11.41 11.56 7.19
C LEU A 254 11.31 12.67 8.22
N VAL A 255 10.27 13.50 8.15
CA VAL A 255 10.05 14.57 9.14
C VAL A 255 9.78 14.00 10.53
N VAL A 256 8.94 12.97 10.64
CA VAL A 256 8.62 12.34 11.94
C VAL A 256 9.85 11.64 12.52
N SER A 257 10.65 10.92 11.71
CA SER A 257 11.89 10.26 12.15
C SER A 257 12.94 11.29 12.61
N PHE A 258 13.07 12.41 11.90
CA PHE A 258 13.95 13.50 12.33
C PHE A 258 13.53 14.07 13.68
N VAL A 259 12.23 14.37 13.85
CA VAL A 259 11.72 14.98 15.10
C VAL A 259 11.76 13.99 16.27
N TRP A 260 11.50 12.71 16.02
CA TRP A 260 11.38 11.70 17.08
C TRP A 260 12.72 11.02 17.42
N LEU A 261 13.50 10.67 16.41
CA LEU A 261 14.74 9.89 16.56
C LEU A 261 16.01 10.69 16.27
N GLY A 262 15.90 11.91 15.71
CA GLY A 262 17.03 12.70 15.26
C GLY A 262 17.72 12.17 13.99
N GLU A 263 17.07 11.26 13.26
CA GLU A 263 17.61 10.69 12.01
C GLU A 263 17.68 11.76 10.91
N VAL A 264 18.87 11.97 10.33
CA VAL A 264 19.08 12.91 9.22
C VAL A 264 19.36 12.14 7.95
N PRO A 265 18.43 12.14 6.98
CA PRO A 265 18.60 11.36 5.77
C PRO A 265 19.79 11.84 4.93
N HIS A 266 20.53 10.92 4.34
CA HIS A 266 21.63 11.25 3.44
C HIS A 266 21.10 11.90 2.15
N PRO A 267 21.78 12.91 1.55
CA PRO A 267 21.32 13.56 0.32
C PRO A 267 21.04 12.60 -0.84
N VAL A 268 21.82 11.51 -0.94
CA VAL A 268 21.60 10.48 -1.98
C VAL A 268 20.29 9.72 -1.75
N GLU A 269 19.86 9.51 -0.52
CA GLU A 269 18.57 8.89 -0.18
C GLU A 269 17.41 9.78 -0.60
N LEU A 270 17.52 11.07 -0.33
CA LEU A 270 16.51 12.06 -0.75
C LEU A 270 16.38 12.10 -2.28
N LEU A 271 17.52 12.09 -2.99
CA LEU A 271 17.54 12.05 -4.46
C LEU A 271 16.95 10.74 -4.99
N GLY A 272 17.38 9.60 -4.44
CA GLY A 272 16.86 8.28 -4.81
C GLY A 272 15.34 8.15 -4.54
N GLY A 273 14.88 8.68 -3.39
CA GLY A 273 13.46 8.75 -3.06
C GLY A 273 12.66 9.60 -4.05
N ALA A 274 13.18 10.77 -4.45
CA ALA A 274 12.56 11.61 -5.45
C ALA A 274 12.49 10.93 -6.82
N VAL A 275 13.54 10.24 -7.25
CA VAL A 275 13.59 9.45 -8.49
C VAL A 275 12.56 8.30 -8.42
N SER A 276 12.51 7.57 -7.31
CA SER A 276 11.53 6.50 -7.11
C SER A 276 10.09 7.03 -7.18
N ALA A 277 9.79 8.12 -6.49
CA ALA A 277 8.48 8.77 -6.52
C ALA A 277 8.08 9.21 -7.94
N ALA A 278 9.01 9.80 -8.71
CA ALA A 278 8.78 10.18 -10.10
C ALA A 278 8.40 8.97 -10.98
N GLY A 279 9.10 7.84 -10.83
CA GLY A 279 8.79 6.59 -11.53
C GLY A 279 7.38 6.08 -11.20
N VAL A 280 7.01 6.08 -9.93
CA VAL A 280 5.68 5.63 -9.50
C VAL A 280 4.57 6.60 -9.97
N ILE A 281 4.80 7.91 -9.93
CA ILE A 281 3.87 8.91 -10.49
C ILE A 281 3.66 8.68 -11.99
N LEU A 282 4.72 8.37 -12.75
CA LEU A 282 4.64 8.05 -14.17
C LEU A 282 3.73 6.84 -14.43
N ILE A 283 3.89 5.76 -13.64
CA ILE A 283 3.01 4.57 -13.71
C ILE A 283 1.54 4.97 -13.48
N HIS A 284 1.27 5.81 -12.48
CA HIS A 284 -0.09 6.24 -12.16
C HIS A 284 -0.74 7.06 -13.27
N ARG A 285 -0.03 8.03 -13.82
CA ARG A 285 -0.55 8.88 -14.91
C ARG A 285 -0.92 8.06 -16.14
N SER A 286 -0.16 7.01 -16.44
CA SER A 286 -0.42 6.11 -17.56
C SER A 286 -1.72 5.30 -17.40
N ARG A 287 -2.13 4.99 -16.17
CA ARG A 287 -3.37 4.23 -15.88
C ARG A 287 -4.63 5.09 -15.84
N THR A 288 -4.49 6.40 -15.68
CA THR A 288 -5.60 7.36 -15.63
C THR A 288 -5.88 8.01 -16.99
N ALA A 289 -5.04 7.81 -17.99
CA ALA A 289 -5.29 8.28 -19.35
C ALA A 289 -6.51 7.55 -19.94
N PRO A 290 -7.52 8.28 -20.48
CA PRO A 290 -8.62 7.66 -21.20
C PRO A 290 -8.06 6.88 -22.41
N PRO A 291 -8.71 5.76 -22.80
CA PRO A 291 -8.32 5.06 -24.01
C PRO A 291 -8.32 6.01 -25.21
N PRO A 292 -7.40 5.83 -26.17
CA PRO A 292 -7.43 6.61 -27.41
C PRO A 292 -8.87 6.56 -27.96
N ARG A 293 -9.44 7.71 -28.24
CA ARG A 293 -10.67 7.76 -29.00
C ARG A 293 -10.34 7.17 -30.37
N ASP A 294 -10.91 6.04 -30.70
CA ASP A 294 -10.97 5.60 -32.09
C ASP A 294 -11.57 6.76 -32.87
N THR A 295 -10.75 7.43 -33.66
CA THR A 295 -11.26 8.36 -34.66
C THR A 295 -12.14 7.50 -35.56
N PRO A 296 -13.41 7.85 -35.76
CA PRO A 296 -14.23 7.16 -36.75
C PRO A 296 -13.44 7.27 -38.07
N ASP A 297 -13.11 6.12 -38.64
CA ASP A 297 -12.55 6.03 -39.99
C ASP A 297 -13.37 6.96 -40.90
N GLY A 298 -12.64 7.86 -41.58
CA GLY A 298 -13.23 8.82 -42.45
C GLY A 298 -14.14 8.14 -43.44
N GLY A 299 -15.45 8.25 -43.19
CA GLY A 299 -16.46 7.85 -44.13
C GLY A 299 -16.18 8.56 -45.45
N ALA A 300 -15.90 7.78 -46.47
CA ALA A 300 -15.82 8.22 -47.84
C ALA A 300 -17.10 9.03 -48.15
N PRO A 301 -17.04 10.11 -48.93
CA PRO A 301 -18.20 10.88 -49.32
C PRO A 301 -19.10 9.93 -50.10
N GLU A 302 -20.30 9.69 -49.60
CA GLU A 302 -21.39 9.05 -50.35
C GLU A 302 -21.71 9.94 -51.56
N ASP A 303 -21.53 9.34 -52.70
CA ASP A 303 -21.81 9.85 -54.04
C ASP A 303 -23.25 10.40 -54.12
N ALA A 304 -23.38 11.71 -54.26
CA ALA A 304 -24.65 12.39 -54.48
C ALA A 304 -25.02 12.27 -55.97
N SER A 305 -25.44 11.08 -56.40
CA SER A 305 -25.99 10.87 -57.73
C SER A 305 -27.01 9.75 -57.71
N ASP A 306 -28.19 10.03 -57.15
CA ASP A 306 -29.44 9.40 -57.57
C ASP A 306 -30.68 10.00 -56.85
N GLN A 307 -31.03 11.24 -57.19
CA GLN A 307 -32.34 11.83 -56.84
C GLN A 307 -32.91 12.61 -58.03
N ALA A 308 -33.16 11.89 -59.11
CA ALA A 308 -33.97 12.40 -60.17
C ALA A 308 -34.70 11.28 -60.91
N ALA A 309 -35.79 10.74 -60.34
CA ALA A 309 -36.88 10.15 -61.12
C ALA A 309 -38.01 9.68 -60.16
N GLY A 310 -39.19 10.23 -60.35
CA GLY A 310 -40.44 9.54 -60.01
C GLY A 310 -41.29 10.10 -58.88
N ARG A 311 -41.90 11.29 -59.06
CA ARG A 311 -43.24 11.57 -58.47
C ARG A 311 -44.31 11.01 -59.38
N PRO A 312 -45.32 10.32 -58.92
CA PRO A 312 -46.68 10.39 -59.44
C PRO A 312 -47.65 11.13 -58.49
N ALA A 313 -48.55 11.87 -59.12
CA ALA A 313 -49.50 12.73 -58.47
C ALA A 313 -50.66 11.97 -57.78
N PRO A 314 -51.46 12.66 -56.92
CA PRO A 314 -52.59 12.08 -56.17
C PRO A 314 -53.87 11.96 -56.99
N THR A 315 -54.58 10.86 -56.84
CA THR A 315 -56.00 10.77 -57.24
C THR A 315 -56.84 10.34 -56.03
N ARG A 316 -57.72 11.25 -55.69
CA ARG A 316 -59.07 11.14 -55.04
C ARG A 316 -59.15 10.31 -53.73
#